data_013ccf031d824dfe99bc51a2ed03ac6d
#
_entry.id   013ccf031d824dfe99bc51a2ed03ac6d
#
_cell.length_a   1.000
_cell.length_b   1.000
_cell.length_c   1.000
_cell.angle_alpha   90.00
_cell.angle_beta   90.00
_cell.angle_gamma   90.00
#
_symmetry.space_group_name_H-M   'P 1'
#
loop_
_entity.id
_entity.type
_entity.pdbx_description
1 polymer ?
#
loop_
_entity_poly.entity_id
_entity_poly.type
_entity_poly.pdbx_seq_one_letter_code
_entity_poly.pdbx_strand_id
1 'polypeptide(L)'
;MPDRRTLLICSCEDTMPLAAAAFERGCRGADIVSGRQLCRAELERVRSLMVSGARITIGCTQEAPLFREIAAESGSDVSFVNIRESAGWSAEAAKAGPKMAALVAAAAVPMPDVPFTQIESAGVALVYGRDERAIEASSLLKEHLDITALITRPDNLMPPRTTEFPIVKGTIRAAKGCLGAFEIIVDDYASPRPSSRGALIFGPARDGAVSHCDILLDVSGGPPLFPAADLRDGYLRADPGDRAAVLAAVLRARDLVGSFDKPRYVTFTADLCAHSRSQIVGCRRCLDLCPTSAIAPAGDHVAIDEKICAGCGQCAAACPTGAAGYALPPADVLMRKLRTLLTVYRDAGGVSPILLIHDEDHGGALIDALARHGDGLPANALPLNVNEVTQIGLETIAAAFAYGAAAVRLILRAKPRHDLAGLYNTIALAEPILAGVGLSGERLATIETDDPLALGEALPRSARKQRSRRQGP
;
A
#
# COMPACT_ATOMS: atom_id res chain seq x y z
N MET A 1 -32.59 -13.85 -16.56
CA MET A 1 -31.77 -12.96 -17.38
C MET A 1 -30.43 -12.85 -16.69
N PRO A 2 -29.38 -13.38 -17.25
CA PRO A 2 -28.08 -13.39 -16.57
C PRO A 2 -27.44 -12.02 -16.62
N ASP A 3 -26.92 -11.60 -15.49
CA ASP A 3 -25.74 -10.76 -15.37
C ASP A 3 -25.85 -9.25 -15.61
N ARG A 4 -27.01 -8.64 -15.42
CA ARG A 4 -27.12 -7.19 -15.45
C ARG A 4 -26.69 -6.61 -14.09
N ARG A 5 -25.60 -5.85 -14.09
CA ARG A 5 -25.07 -5.24 -12.88
C ARG A 5 -25.89 -4.00 -12.51
N THR A 6 -26.17 -3.84 -11.23
CA THR A 6 -26.83 -2.63 -10.70
C THR A 6 -25.77 -1.65 -10.17
N LEU A 7 -25.89 -0.38 -10.58
CA LEU A 7 -25.03 0.71 -10.12
C LEU A 7 -25.82 1.60 -9.18
N LEU A 8 -25.46 1.62 -7.89
CA LEU A 8 -26.08 2.49 -6.89
C LEU A 8 -25.23 3.77 -6.77
N ILE A 9 -25.80 4.90 -7.15
CA ILE A 9 -25.14 6.20 -7.08
C ILE A 9 -25.95 7.15 -6.18
N CYS A 10 -25.25 7.92 -5.34
CA CYS A 10 -25.87 8.78 -4.34
C CYS A 10 -25.37 10.21 -4.46
N SER A 11 -26.27 11.20 -4.38
CA SER A 11 -25.88 12.62 -4.35
C SER A 11 -25.34 13.06 -2.99
N CYS A 12 -25.35 12.17 -1.98
CA CYS A 12 -24.92 12.44 -0.61
C CYS A 12 -25.59 13.71 -0.05
N GLU A 13 -26.93 13.69 0.06
CA GLU A 13 -27.77 14.83 0.49
C GLU A 13 -27.62 16.06 -0.41
N ASP A 14 -27.45 15.84 -1.70
CA ASP A 14 -27.28 16.88 -2.73
C ASP A 14 -26.00 17.72 -2.56
N THR A 15 -25.00 17.18 -1.83
CA THR A 15 -23.69 17.83 -1.72
C THR A 15 -22.86 17.69 -2.99
N MET A 16 -23.25 16.81 -3.91
CA MET A 16 -22.63 16.67 -5.22
C MET A 16 -23.65 16.45 -6.34
N PRO A 17 -23.44 17.03 -7.52
CA PRO A 17 -24.33 16.84 -8.66
C PRO A 17 -24.15 15.45 -9.27
N LEU A 18 -25.25 14.79 -9.65
CA LEU A 18 -25.24 13.56 -10.41
C LEU A 18 -25.67 13.84 -11.86
N ALA A 19 -24.81 13.54 -12.82
CA ALA A 19 -25.08 13.73 -14.24
C ALA A 19 -25.64 12.44 -14.87
N ALA A 20 -26.95 12.17 -14.75
CA ALA A 20 -27.60 10.95 -15.24
C ALA A 20 -27.21 10.60 -16.69
N ALA A 21 -27.22 11.58 -17.60
CA ALA A 21 -26.85 11.37 -18.99
C ALA A 21 -25.41 10.86 -19.21
N ALA A 22 -24.47 11.16 -18.30
CA ALA A 22 -23.12 10.63 -18.38
C ALA A 22 -23.07 9.14 -18.02
N PHE A 23 -23.81 8.74 -17.00
CA PHE A 23 -23.95 7.33 -16.63
C PHE A 23 -24.66 6.52 -17.72
N GLU A 24 -25.73 7.03 -18.29
CA GLU A 24 -26.46 6.37 -19.40
C GLU A 24 -25.57 6.13 -20.62
N ARG A 25 -24.73 7.12 -20.97
CA ARG A 25 -23.78 6.97 -22.10
C ARG A 25 -22.63 6.04 -21.78
N GLY A 26 -22.05 6.15 -20.58
CA GLY A 26 -20.83 5.43 -20.21
C GLY A 26 -21.08 4.02 -19.70
N CYS A 27 -22.16 3.79 -18.95
CA CYS A 27 -22.46 2.53 -18.26
C CYS A 27 -23.57 1.74 -18.98
N ARG A 28 -23.50 1.62 -20.31
CA ARG A 28 -24.51 0.92 -21.11
C ARG A 28 -24.66 -0.54 -20.64
N GLY A 29 -25.92 -0.98 -20.49
CA GLY A 29 -26.24 -2.33 -20.07
C GLY A 29 -26.25 -2.57 -18.55
N ALA A 30 -25.93 -1.56 -17.74
CA ALA A 30 -26.15 -1.58 -16.31
C ALA A 30 -27.48 -0.94 -15.92
N ASP A 31 -28.05 -1.37 -14.79
CA ASP A 31 -29.20 -0.71 -14.18
C ASP A 31 -28.69 0.38 -13.23
N ILE A 32 -29.01 1.63 -13.55
CA ILE A 32 -28.56 2.78 -12.77
C ILE A 32 -29.66 3.20 -11.80
N VAL A 33 -29.36 3.10 -10.51
CA VAL A 33 -30.25 3.51 -9.43
C VAL A 33 -29.62 4.68 -8.70
N SER A 34 -30.19 5.85 -8.87
CA SER A 34 -29.76 7.06 -8.17
C SER A 34 -30.62 7.32 -6.95
N GLY A 35 -30.01 7.88 -5.90
CA GLY A 35 -30.68 8.31 -4.68
C GLY A 35 -30.03 9.53 -4.08
N ARG A 36 -30.69 10.11 -3.10
CA ARG A 36 -30.20 11.27 -2.36
C ARG A 36 -29.45 10.84 -1.10
N GLN A 37 -29.94 9.79 -0.42
CA GLN A 37 -29.40 9.31 0.85
C GLN A 37 -29.59 7.81 1.00
N LEU A 38 -28.92 7.03 0.13
CA LEU A 38 -29.06 5.56 0.05
C LEU A 38 -28.67 4.82 1.35
N CYS A 39 -27.78 5.38 2.15
CA CYS A 39 -27.32 4.78 3.40
C CYS A 39 -28.22 5.08 4.63
N ARG A 40 -29.26 5.90 4.46
CA ARG A 40 -30.16 6.31 5.55
C ARG A 40 -31.62 6.27 5.09
N ALA A 41 -32.18 7.39 4.64
CA ALA A 41 -33.59 7.53 4.31
C ALA A 41 -34.09 6.55 3.23
N GLU A 42 -33.20 6.14 2.32
CA GLU A 42 -33.51 5.22 1.22
C GLU A 42 -32.95 3.80 1.43
N LEU A 43 -32.56 3.43 2.67
CA LEU A 43 -31.90 2.15 2.94
C LEU A 43 -32.76 0.94 2.59
N GLU A 44 -34.05 1.01 2.82
CA GLU A 44 -34.98 -0.08 2.46
C GLU A 44 -35.05 -0.32 0.94
N ARG A 45 -34.89 0.74 0.16
CA ARG A 45 -34.76 0.61 -1.30
C ARG A 45 -33.47 -0.16 -1.68
N VAL A 46 -32.37 0.11 -0.99
CA VAL A 46 -31.10 -0.64 -1.19
C VAL A 46 -31.27 -2.11 -0.79
N ARG A 47 -31.89 -2.38 0.37
CA ARG A 47 -32.19 -3.75 0.81
C ARG A 47 -33.02 -4.52 -0.21
N SER A 48 -34.02 -3.89 -0.82
CA SER A 48 -34.85 -4.53 -1.85
C SER A 48 -34.11 -4.88 -3.14
N LEU A 49 -32.99 -4.25 -3.42
CA LEU A 49 -32.13 -4.53 -4.58
C LEU A 49 -31.04 -5.57 -4.27
N MET A 50 -30.67 -5.73 -3.00
CA MET A 50 -29.70 -6.70 -2.54
C MET A 50 -30.37 -8.06 -2.36
N VAL A 51 -30.40 -8.85 -3.42
CA VAL A 51 -30.96 -10.21 -3.43
C VAL A 51 -29.86 -11.21 -3.80
N SER A 52 -30.05 -12.47 -3.45
CA SER A 52 -29.05 -13.53 -3.71
C SER A 52 -28.60 -13.55 -5.17
N GLY A 53 -27.28 -13.49 -5.36
CA GLY A 53 -26.64 -13.46 -6.67
C GLY A 53 -26.70 -12.11 -7.41
N ALA A 54 -27.26 -11.05 -6.80
CA ALA A 54 -27.21 -9.71 -7.38
C ALA A 54 -25.78 -9.17 -7.38
N ARG A 55 -25.37 -8.56 -8.50
CA ARG A 55 -24.05 -7.91 -8.65
C ARG A 55 -24.24 -6.40 -8.62
N ILE A 56 -23.78 -5.78 -7.54
CA ILE A 56 -24.04 -4.38 -7.24
C ILE A 56 -22.72 -3.62 -7.08
N THR A 57 -22.62 -2.46 -7.76
CA THR A 57 -21.52 -1.52 -7.53
C THR A 57 -22.05 -0.26 -6.88
N ILE A 58 -21.48 0.13 -5.75
CA ILE A 58 -21.96 1.23 -4.93
C ILE A 58 -20.97 2.40 -4.99
N GLY A 59 -21.43 3.56 -5.43
CA GLY A 59 -20.64 4.80 -5.48
C GLY A 59 -20.48 5.45 -4.10
N CYS A 60 -20.06 4.68 -3.10
CA CYS A 60 -19.84 5.14 -1.74
C CYS A 60 -18.88 4.20 -1.00
N THR A 61 -17.81 4.74 -0.43
CA THR A 61 -16.88 4.00 0.43
C THR A 61 -17.11 4.31 1.92
N GLN A 62 -17.68 5.46 2.24
CA GLN A 62 -17.93 5.91 3.61
C GLN A 62 -18.80 4.92 4.39
N GLU A 63 -19.87 4.43 3.80
CA GLU A 63 -20.81 3.49 4.43
C GLU A 63 -20.63 2.05 3.89
N ALA A 64 -19.45 1.74 3.35
CA ALA A 64 -19.16 0.39 2.87
C ALA A 64 -19.36 -0.71 3.93
N PRO A 65 -19.02 -0.51 5.23
CA PRO A 65 -19.30 -1.50 6.27
C PRO A 65 -20.78 -1.87 6.35
N LEU A 66 -21.68 -0.88 6.40
CA LEU A 66 -23.14 -1.09 6.42
C LEU A 66 -23.62 -1.88 5.20
N PHE A 67 -23.17 -1.50 4.00
CA PHE A 67 -23.59 -2.18 2.78
C PHE A 67 -23.02 -3.60 2.64
N ARG A 68 -21.83 -3.87 3.19
CA ARG A 68 -21.27 -5.24 3.26
C ARG A 68 -22.07 -6.13 4.18
N GLU A 69 -22.52 -5.61 5.33
CA GLU A 69 -23.39 -6.33 6.26
C GLU A 69 -24.69 -6.76 5.58
N ILE A 70 -25.38 -5.82 4.92
CA ILE A 70 -26.62 -6.11 4.18
C ILE A 70 -26.37 -7.10 3.03
N ALA A 71 -25.25 -6.95 2.31
CA ALA A 71 -24.89 -7.86 1.22
C ALA A 71 -24.58 -9.28 1.73
N ALA A 72 -23.95 -9.42 2.88
CA ALA A 72 -23.69 -10.72 3.51
C ALA A 72 -25.00 -11.42 3.92
N GLU A 73 -25.96 -10.67 4.48
CA GLU A 73 -27.28 -11.19 4.83
C GLU A 73 -28.05 -11.69 3.60
N SER A 74 -27.92 -11.01 2.47
CA SER A 74 -28.67 -11.29 1.23
C SER A 74 -27.97 -12.23 0.24
N GLY A 75 -26.67 -12.47 0.39
CA GLY A 75 -25.85 -13.22 -0.57
C GLY A 75 -25.59 -12.45 -1.87
N SER A 76 -25.51 -11.12 -1.81
CA SER A 76 -25.19 -10.25 -2.94
C SER A 76 -23.70 -10.05 -3.10
N ASP A 77 -23.22 -9.93 -4.35
CA ASP A 77 -21.83 -9.54 -4.68
C ASP A 77 -21.75 -8.00 -4.80
N VAL A 78 -20.99 -7.36 -3.92
CA VAL A 78 -20.89 -5.90 -3.85
C VAL A 78 -19.48 -5.40 -4.07
N SER A 79 -19.36 -4.33 -4.86
CA SER A 79 -18.12 -3.58 -5.04
C SER A 79 -18.35 -2.10 -4.70
N PHE A 80 -17.30 -1.40 -4.28
CA PHE A 80 -17.38 -0.01 -3.81
C PHE A 80 -16.41 0.89 -4.55
N VAL A 81 -16.80 2.15 -4.70
CA VAL A 81 -15.93 3.20 -5.24
C VAL A 81 -16.26 4.54 -4.63
N ASN A 82 -15.22 5.31 -4.32
CA ASN A 82 -15.36 6.68 -3.85
C ASN A 82 -15.62 7.61 -5.04
N ILE A 83 -16.90 8.04 -5.24
CA ILE A 83 -17.23 9.05 -6.25
C ILE A 83 -17.39 10.45 -5.63
N ARG A 84 -17.51 10.53 -4.32
CA ARG A 84 -17.72 11.79 -3.61
C ARG A 84 -16.44 12.61 -3.59
N GLU A 85 -15.40 12.13 -2.91
CA GLU A 85 -14.11 12.82 -2.80
C GLU A 85 -13.33 12.78 -4.12
N SER A 86 -13.40 11.68 -4.85
CA SER A 86 -12.68 11.54 -6.13
C SER A 86 -13.25 12.37 -7.28
N ALA A 87 -14.52 12.80 -7.19
CA ALA A 87 -15.20 13.48 -8.31
C ALA A 87 -16.19 14.55 -7.85
N GLY A 88 -17.10 14.23 -6.93
CA GLY A 88 -18.27 15.04 -6.59
C GLY A 88 -17.94 16.29 -5.78
N TRP A 89 -17.01 16.18 -4.86
CA TRP A 89 -16.53 17.30 -4.04
C TRP A 89 -15.33 17.97 -4.71
N SER A 90 -15.63 18.73 -5.75
CA SER A 90 -14.64 19.41 -6.56
C SER A 90 -15.18 20.74 -7.07
N ALA A 91 -14.32 21.72 -7.26
CA ALA A 91 -14.69 22.98 -7.91
C ALA A 91 -15.22 22.78 -9.36
N GLU A 92 -14.93 21.62 -9.97
CA GLU A 92 -15.39 21.22 -11.30
C GLU A 92 -16.47 20.12 -11.24
N ALA A 93 -17.15 19.91 -10.11
CA ALA A 93 -18.15 18.86 -9.89
C ALA A 93 -19.23 18.80 -10.99
N ALA A 94 -19.70 19.95 -11.49
CA ALA A 94 -20.70 20.02 -12.56
C ALA A 94 -20.23 19.38 -13.88
N LYS A 95 -18.92 19.21 -14.08
CA LYS A 95 -18.29 18.56 -15.25
C LYS A 95 -17.83 17.14 -14.96
N ALA A 96 -17.91 16.67 -13.72
CA ALA A 96 -17.34 15.39 -13.26
C ALA A 96 -18.21 14.16 -13.58
N GLY A 97 -19.38 14.32 -14.22
CA GLY A 97 -20.24 13.20 -14.59
C GLY A 97 -19.55 12.09 -15.36
N PRO A 98 -18.77 12.37 -16.42
CA PRO A 98 -17.98 11.34 -17.12
C PRO A 98 -16.98 10.60 -16.22
N LYS A 99 -16.33 11.30 -15.29
CA LYS A 99 -15.42 10.71 -14.31
C LYS A 99 -16.16 9.79 -13.35
N MET A 100 -17.29 10.22 -12.81
CA MET A 100 -18.11 9.38 -11.92
C MET A 100 -18.54 8.08 -12.60
N ALA A 101 -19.04 8.17 -13.85
CA ALA A 101 -19.43 7.00 -14.63
C ALA A 101 -18.25 6.03 -14.86
N ALA A 102 -17.08 6.57 -15.19
CA ALA A 102 -15.87 5.78 -15.42
C ALA A 102 -15.38 5.08 -14.14
N LEU A 103 -15.39 5.77 -13.00
CA LEU A 103 -15.00 5.20 -11.71
C LEU A 103 -15.91 4.05 -11.29
N VAL A 104 -17.24 4.23 -11.40
CA VAL A 104 -18.22 3.20 -11.07
C VAL A 104 -18.08 1.99 -12.01
N ALA A 105 -17.89 2.21 -13.31
CA ALA A 105 -17.68 1.14 -14.27
C ALA A 105 -16.36 0.37 -14.01
N ALA A 106 -15.29 1.06 -13.68
CA ALA A 106 -14.00 0.44 -13.36
C ALA A 106 -14.07 -0.40 -12.06
N ALA A 107 -14.82 0.07 -11.06
CA ALA A 107 -15.06 -0.68 -9.81
C ALA A 107 -15.90 -1.94 -10.03
N ALA A 108 -16.69 -1.96 -11.09
CA ALA A 108 -17.49 -3.11 -11.50
C ALA A 108 -16.67 -4.25 -12.14
N VAL A 109 -15.38 -4.04 -12.46
CA VAL A 109 -14.50 -5.09 -13.00
C VAL A 109 -14.25 -6.14 -11.90
N PRO A 110 -14.57 -7.42 -12.14
CA PRO A 110 -14.39 -8.47 -11.15
C PRO A 110 -12.93 -8.58 -10.69
N MET A 111 -12.75 -8.70 -9.39
CA MET A 111 -11.47 -8.95 -8.74
C MET A 111 -11.43 -10.42 -8.29
N PRO A 112 -10.45 -11.23 -8.70
CA PRO A 112 -10.31 -12.59 -8.18
C PRO A 112 -9.89 -12.54 -6.69
N ASP A 113 -10.13 -13.64 -6.00
CA ASP A 113 -9.63 -13.83 -4.64
C ASP A 113 -8.10 -13.79 -4.64
N VAL A 114 -7.54 -13.08 -3.67
CA VAL A 114 -6.09 -12.98 -3.50
C VAL A 114 -5.65 -14.14 -2.61
N PRO A 115 -4.70 -14.97 -3.04
CA PRO A 115 -4.17 -16.01 -2.18
C PRO A 115 -3.38 -15.39 -1.02
N PHE A 116 -3.45 -16.04 0.15
CA PHE A 116 -2.76 -15.62 1.36
C PHE A 116 -1.69 -16.62 1.76
N THR A 117 -0.66 -16.12 2.45
CA THR A 117 0.33 -16.92 3.18
C THR A 117 0.14 -16.66 4.66
N GLN A 118 -0.05 -17.72 5.44
CA GLN A 118 -0.24 -17.62 6.87
C GLN A 118 1.10 -17.41 7.59
N ILE A 119 1.13 -16.47 8.53
CA ILE A 119 2.25 -16.16 9.42
C ILE A 119 1.77 -16.41 10.84
N GLU A 120 2.50 -17.24 11.59
CA GLU A 120 2.22 -17.52 12.98
C GLU A 120 3.24 -16.79 13.88
N SER A 121 2.77 -16.18 14.96
CA SER A 121 3.59 -15.55 16.00
C SER A 121 3.11 -16.00 17.36
N ALA A 122 3.95 -16.71 18.10
CA ALA A 122 3.69 -17.13 19.46
C ALA A 122 3.95 -16.02 20.49
N GLY A 123 4.51 -14.88 20.06
CA GLY A 123 4.80 -13.75 20.94
C GLY A 123 6.17 -13.80 21.60
N VAL A 124 7.10 -14.62 21.09
CA VAL A 124 8.51 -14.60 21.53
C VAL A 124 9.17 -13.33 20.99
N ALA A 125 9.58 -12.42 21.87
CA ALA A 125 10.07 -11.11 21.49
C ALA A 125 11.49 -10.83 21.99
N LEU A 126 12.34 -10.30 21.10
CA LEU A 126 13.65 -9.77 21.44
C LEU A 126 13.56 -8.23 21.44
N VAL A 127 13.81 -7.61 22.60
CA VAL A 127 13.95 -6.16 22.74
C VAL A 127 15.42 -5.81 22.72
N TYR A 128 15.87 -5.18 21.65
CA TYR A 128 17.26 -4.82 21.41
C TYR A 128 17.50 -3.34 21.69
N GLY A 129 18.38 -3.02 22.62
CA GLY A 129 18.68 -1.65 22.97
C GLY A 129 20.05 -1.42 23.55
N ARG A 130 20.35 -0.17 23.95
CA ARG A 130 21.67 0.21 24.43
C ARG A 130 21.79 0.14 25.96
N ASP A 131 20.72 0.50 26.66
CA ASP A 131 20.72 0.83 28.09
C ASP A 131 19.37 0.48 28.74
N GLU A 132 19.06 1.10 29.87
CA GLU A 132 17.84 0.90 30.65
C GLU A 132 16.55 1.06 29.86
N ARG A 133 16.53 1.83 28.76
CA ARG A 133 15.34 2.05 27.93
C ARG A 133 14.82 0.76 27.30
N ALA A 134 15.73 -0.17 26.96
CA ALA A 134 15.32 -1.50 26.52
C ALA A 134 14.65 -2.30 27.64
N ILE A 135 15.14 -2.16 28.88
CA ILE A 135 14.53 -2.79 30.06
C ILE A 135 13.16 -2.18 30.33
N GLU A 136 13.03 -0.84 30.24
CA GLU A 136 11.74 -0.15 30.37
C GLU A 136 10.74 -0.62 29.32
N ALA A 137 11.13 -0.68 28.04
CA ALA A 137 10.28 -1.19 26.96
C ALA A 137 9.87 -2.64 27.19
N SER A 138 10.82 -3.50 27.64
CA SER A 138 10.56 -4.89 28.00
C SER A 138 9.56 -5.00 29.14
N SER A 139 9.67 -4.16 30.15
CA SER A 139 8.77 -4.14 31.32
C SER A 139 7.33 -3.80 30.94
N LEU A 140 7.12 -3.02 29.89
CA LEU A 140 5.78 -2.70 29.37
C LEU A 140 5.13 -3.87 28.61
N LEU A 141 5.94 -4.82 28.13
CA LEU A 141 5.50 -5.93 27.29
C LEU A 141 5.40 -7.28 28.03
N LYS A 142 6.03 -7.42 29.20
CA LYS A 142 6.20 -8.68 29.93
C LYS A 142 4.92 -9.46 30.24
N GLU A 143 3.78 -8.77 30.37
CA GLU A 143 2.49 -9.40 30.64
C GLU A 143 1.82 -9.95 29.36
N HIS A 144 2.37 -9.63 28.19
CA HIS A 144 1.78 -9.94 26.89
C HIS A 144 2.67 -10.80 26.01
N LEU A 145 4.00 -10.72 26.17
CA LEU A 145 5.00 -11.36 25.30
C LEU A 145 6.04 -12.12 26.13
N ASP A 146 6.60 -13.17 25.56
CA ASP A 146 7.78 -13.85 26.09
C ASP A 146 9.05 -13.06 25.70
N ILE A 147 9.58 -12.29 26.64
CA ILE A 147 10.56 -11.25 26.37
C ILE A 147 11.98 -11.71 26.70
N THR A 148 12.93 -11.37 25.84
CA THR A 148 14.37 -11.29 26.16
C THR A 148 14.85 -9.87 25.86
N ALA A 149 15.48 -9.20 26.84
CA ALA A 149 16.14 -7.91 26.64
C ALA A 149 17.61 -8.10 26.29
N LEU A 150 18.05 -7.67 25.10
CA LEU A 150 19.44 -7.70 24.64
C LEU A 150 20.03 -6.30 24.69
N ILE A 151 21.04 -6.10 25.53
CA ILE A 151 21.63 -4.79 25.81
C ILE A 151 23.04 -4.70 25.19
N THR A 152 23.29 -3.68 24.35
CA THR A 152 24.60 -3.53 23.69
C THR A 152 25.65 -2.82 24.54
N ARG A 153 25.22 -1.91 25.41
CA ARG A 153 26.11 -1.11 26.26
C ARG A 153 25.57 -1.07 27.69
N PRO A 154 25.79 -2.15 28.45
CA PRO A 154 25.22 -2.31 29.79
C PRO A 154 26.04 -1.58 30.88
N ASP A 155 26.63 -0.42 30.58
CA ASP A 155 27.45 0.33 31.54
C ASP A 155 26.59 0.87 32.70
N ASN A 156 26.90 0.47 33.93
CA ASN A 156 26.22 0.91 35.17
C ASN A 156 24.70 0.58 35.24
N LEU A 157 24.23 -0.42 34.51
CA LEU A 157 22.84 -0.86 34.63
C LEU A 157 22.56 -1.40 36.03
N MET A 158 21.56 -0.85 36.70
CA MET A 158 21.14 -1.33 38.01
C MET A 158 20.46 -2.69 37.88
N PRO A 159 20.81 -3.71 38.67
CA PRO A 159 20.09 -4.97 38.66
C PRO A 159 18.63 -4.74 39.05
N PRO A 160 17.66 -5.32 38.33
CA PRO A 160 16.25 -5.24 38.73
C PRO A 160 16.06 -5.98 40.07
N ARG A 161 15.11 -5.51 40.87
CA ARG A 161 14.81 -6.13 42.17
C ARG A 161 14.31 -7.58 42.03
N THR A 162 13.56 -7.84 40.97
CA THR A 162 13.06 -9.14 40.52
C THR A 162 13.36 -9.32 39.06
N THR A 163 13.85 -10.49 38.66
CA THR A 163 14.11 -10.80 37.25
C THR A 163 12.83 -11.41 36.68
N GLU A 164 12.08 -10.63 35.93
CA GLU A 164 10.79 -11.04 35.34
C GLU A 164 10.96 -11.53 33.89
N PHE A 165 12.08 -11.21 33.26
CA PHE A 165 12.47 -11.65 31.91
C PHE A 165 14.03 -11.69 31.82
N PRO A 166 14.60 -12.49 30.91
CA PRO A 166 16.04 -12.52 30.68
C PRO A 166 16.60 -11.17 30.24
N ILE A 167 17.67 -10.70 30.88
CA ILE A 167 18.45 -9.54 30.46
C ILE A 167 19.84 -10.06 30.08
N VAL A 168 20.23 -9.92 28.82
CA VAL A 168 21.50 -10.42 28.30
C VAL A 168 22.27 -9.30 27.61
N LYS A 169 23.60 -9.43 27.60
CA LYS A 169 24.49 -8.50 26.88
C LYS A 169 24.81 -9.07 25.52
N GLY A 170 24.93 -8.22 24.51
CA GLY A 170 25.43 -8.57 23.18
C GLY A 170 25.08 -7.54 22.12
N THR A 171 25.67 -7.73 20.95
CA THR A 171 25.43 -6.88 19.77
C THR A 171 24.97 -7.76 18.61
N ILE A 172 23.86 -7.39 17.97
CA ILE A 172 23.37 -8.11 16.80
C ILE A 172 24.33 -7.84 15.64
N ARG A 173 24.99 -8.90 15.17
CA ARG A 173 25.85 -8.88 13.98
C ARG A 173 25.04 -9.06 12.70
N ALA A 174 24.05 -9.94 12.72
CA ALA A 174 23.20 -10.25 11.60
C ALA A 174 21.81 -10.65 12.05
N ALA A 175 20.81 -10.29 11.26
CA ALA A 175 19.42 -10.69 11.44
C ALA A 175 18.82 -11.08 10.09
N LYS A 176 18.01 -12.14 10.06
CA LYS A 176 17.24 -12.57 8.88
C LYS A 176 15.86 -13.04 9.30
N GLY A 177 14.95 -13.18 8.33
CA GLY A 177 13.57 -13.61 8.58
C GLY A 177 12.59 -12.46 8.67
N CYS A 178 11.44 -12.72 9.26
CA CYS A 178 10.30 -11.80 9.40
C CYS A 178 9.47 -12.21 10.63
N LEU A 179 8.32 -11.60 10.83
CA LEU A 179 7.34 -11.95 11.87
C LEU A 179 7.19 -13.48 12.00
N GLY A 180 7.29 -13.99 13.21
CA GLY A 180 7.21 -15.42 13.53
C GLY A 180 8.45 -16.25 13.21
N ALA A 181 9.48 -15.68 12.57
CA ALA A 181 10.63 -16.45 12.10
C ALA A 181 11.94 -15.63 11.97
N PHE A 182 12.25 -14.78 12.92
CA PHE A 182 13.55 -14.12 12.96
C PHE A 182 14.63 -15.06 13.48
N GLU A 183 15.78 -15.05 12.81
CA GLU A 183 17.04 -15.64 13.30
C GLU A 183 18.06 -14.51 13.47
N ILE A 184 18.64 -14.45 14.66
CA ILE A 184 19.52 -13.37 15.10
C ILE A 184 20.87 -13.96 15.47
N ILE A 185 21.96 -13.39 14.96
CA ILE A 185 23.31 -13.75 15.32
C ILE A 185 23.88 -12.63 16.19
N VAL A 186 24.30 -12.99 17.41
CA VAL A 186 24.75 -12.07 18.45
C VAL A 186 26.19 -12.31 18.75
N ASP A 187 27.01 -11.27 18.74
CA ASP A 187 28.41 -11.26 19.21
C ASP A 187 28.49 -10.60 20.60
N ASP A 188 29.55 -10.85 21.30
CA ASP A 188 29.78 -10.39 22.69
C ASP A 188 28.62 -10.81 23.63
N TYR A 189 27.98 -11.96 23.34
CA TYR A 189 26.85 -12.47 24.12
C TYR A 189 27.28 -12.92 25.50
N ALA A 190 26.66 -12.41 26.56
CA ALA A 190 26.90 -12.82 27.93
C ALA A 190 25.64 -12.73 28.79
N SER A 191 25.46 -13.69 29.69
CA SER A 191 24.40 -13.65 30.72
C SER A 191 24.92 -12.92 31.98
N PRO A 192 24.02 -12.27 32.73
CA PRO A 192 24.38 -11.60 33.98
C PRO A 192 24.78 -12.63 35.03
N ARG A 193 25.73 -12.25 35.90
CA ARG A 193 26.11 -13.05 37.06
C ARG A 193 25.07 -12.89 38.15
N PRO A 194 24.64 -13.97 38.81
CA PRO A 194 23.66 -13.91 39.90
C PRO A 194 24.09 -13.04 41.08
N SER A 195 25.42 -12.84 41.25
CA SER A 195 26.03 -12.05 42.31
C SER A 195 26.09 -10.54 41.99
N SER A 196 25.45 -10.06 40.93
CA SER A 196 25.42 -8.63 40.57
C SER A 196 24.87 -7.78 41.72
N ARG A 197 25.66 -6.74 42.13
CA ARG A 197 25.26 -5.78 43.18
C ARG A 197 25.48 -4.38 42.62
N GLY A 198 24.77 -3.40 42.89
CA GLY A 198 24.98 -2.03 42.41
C GLY A 198 24.91 -1.84 40.87
N ALA A 199 25.51 -2.76 40.12
CA ALA A 199 25.40 -2.83 38.67
C ALA A 199 25.32 -4.28 38.17
N LEU A 200 24.74 -4.54 37.02
CA LEU A 200 24.73 -5.82 36.34
C LEU A 200 26.16 -6.17 35.91
N ILE A 201 26.67 -7.31 36.36
CA ILE A 201 27.98 -7.86 35.97
C ILE A 201 27.72 -9.05 35.06
N PHE A 202 28.31 -9.04 33.88
CA PHE A 202 28.14 -10.11 32.90
C PHE A 202 29.24 -11.14 32.98
N GLY A 203 28.94 -12.38 32.64
CA GLY A 203 29.88 -13.49 32.56
C GLY A 203 30.84 -13.38 31.36
N PRO A 204 31.61 -14.45 31.07
CA PRO A 204 32.43 -14.51 29.87
C PRO A 204 31.56 -14.36 28.61
N ALA A 205 32.00 -13.50 27.71
CA ALA A 205 31.32 -13.28 26.46
C ALA A 205 31.68 -14.34 25.40
N ARG A 206 30.80 -14.59 24.44
CA ARG A 206 31.04 -15.41 23.26
C ARG A 206 30.44 -14.77 22.02
N ASP A 207 31.05 -14.99 20.87
CA ASP A 207 30.59 -14.55 19.57
C ASP A 207 29.76 -15.63 18.87
N GLY A 208 28.90 -15.20 17.92
CA GLY A 208 28.13 -16.10 17.07
C GLY A 208 27.00 -16.84 17.79
N ALA A 209 26.49 -16.31 18.91
CA ALA A 209 25.32 -16.89 19.57
C ALA A 209 24.08 -16.71 18.66
N VAL A 210 23.36 -17.81 18.43
CA VAL A 210 22.14 -17.81 17.61
C VAL A 210 20.93 -17.76 18.51
N SER A 211 19.97 -16.87 18.17
CA SER A 211 18.67 -16.76 18.84
C SER A 211 17.55 -16.68 17.80
N HIS A 212 16.36 -17.14 18.20
CA HIS A 212 15.16 -17.06 17.37
C HIS A 212 14.09 -16.27 18.12
N CYS A 213 13.31 -15.46 17.41
CA CYS A 213 12.16 -14.76 17.96
C CYS A 213 11.12 -14.51 16.88
N ASP A 214 9.89 -14.23 17.32
CA ASP A 214 8.78 -13.88 16.44
C ASP A 214 8.77 -12.38 16.15
N ILE A 215 9.14 -11.58 17.16
CA ILE A 215 9.06 -10.12 17.15
C ILE A 215 10.42 -9.54 17.54
N LEU A 216 10.88 -8.55 16.79
CA LEU A 216 12.13 -7.84 17.08
C LEU A 216 11.84 -6.35 17.28
N LEU A 217 11.93 -5.87 18.52
CA LEU A 217 11.81 -4.46 18.87
C LEU A 217 13.19 -3.82 19.03
N ASP A 218 13.56 -2.94 18.12
CA ASP A 218 14.87 -2.26 18.08
C ASP A 218 14.72 -0.81 18.60
N VAL A 219 15.23 -0.61 19.80
CA VAL A 219 15.38 0.71 20.46
C VAL A 219 16.86 1.02 20.71
N SER A 220 17.76 0.47 19.90
CA SER A 220 19.21 0.66 20.05
C SER A 220 19.69 2.05 19.64
N GLY A 221 18.95 2.76 18.77
CA GLY A 221 19.38 4.00 18.15
C GLY A 221 20.53 3.80 17.14
N GLY A 222 20.89 2.54 16.83
CA GLY A 222 21.88 2.18 15.83
C GLY A 222 21.34 2.22 14.40
N PRO A 223 22.12 1.79 13.40
CA PRO A 223 21.61 1.60 12.04
C PRO A 223 20.54 0.48 12.02
N PRO A 224 19.57 0.53 11.09
CA PRO A 224 18.57 -0.53 10.98
C PRO A 224 19.22 -1.88 10.65
N LEU A 225 18.66 -2.96 11.20
CA LEU A 225 19.17 -4.33 11.00
C LEU A 225 18.78 -4.92 9.63
N PHE A 226 17.79 -4.32 8.97
CA PHE A 226 17.30 -4.77 7.66
C PHE A 226 17.27 -3.61 6.66
N PRO A 227 17.53 -3.87 5.37
CA PRO A 227 17.19 -2.92 4.32
C PRO A 227 15.68 -2.68 4.32
N ALA A 228 15.25 -1.46 3.98
CA ALA A 228 13.85 -1.05 4.02
C ALA A 228 13.14 -1.52 5.31
N ALA A 229 13.70 -1.13 6.44
CA ALA A 229 13.31 -1.57 7.78
C ALA A 229 11.80 -1.45 8.07
N ASP A 230 11.18 -0.37 7.58
CA ASP A 230 9.75 -0.09 7.75
C ASP A 230 8.83 -1.06 6.98
N LEU A 231 9.40 -1.85 6.06
CA LEU A 231 8.70 -2.86 5.27
C LEU A 231 8.93 -4.30 5.80
N ARG A 232 9.66 -4.47 6.91
CA ARG A 232 9.92 -5.80 7.49
C ARG A 232 8.89 -6.12 8.55
N ASP A 233 7.94 -7.01 8.25
CA ASP A 233 6.94 -7.44 9.22
C ASP A 233 7.58 -8.03 10.48
N GLY A 234 7.11 -7.61 11.65
CA GLY A 234 7.62 -8.04 12.94
C GLY A 234 8.88 -7.32 13.42
N TYR A 235 9.56 -6.51 12.57
CA TYR A 235 10.66 -5.65 12.97
C TYR A 235 10.14 -4.24 13.26
N LEU A 236 10.13 -3.88 14.53
CA LEU A 236 9.67 -2.59 15.00
C LEU A 236 10.86 -1.77 15.47
N ARG A 237 11.01 -0.56 14.95
CA ARG A 237 12.13 0.31 15.29
C ARG A 237 11.65 1.66 15.79
N ALA A 238 12.25 2.14 16.87
CA ALA A 238 12.00 3.46 17.39
C ALA A 238 13.30 4.14 17.85
N ASP A 239 13.37 5.46 17.72
CA ASP A 239 14.42 6.26 18.34
C ASP A 239 14.27 6.15 19.87
N PRO A 240 15.28 5.64 20.61
CA PRO A 240 15.20 5.57 22.07
C PRO A 240 15.06 6.94 22.74
N GLY A 241 15.38 8.05 22.07
CA GLY A 241 15.17 9.41 22.56
C GLY A 241 13.73 9.90 22.43
N ASP A 242 12.95 9.30 21.52
CA ASP A 242 11.53 9.63 21.32
C ASP A 242 10.64 8.64 22.08
N ARG A 243 10.21 9.05 23.26
CA ARG A 243 9.37 8.22 24.14
C ARG A 243 8.01 7.89 23.51
N ALA A 244 7.46 8.78 22.71
CA ALA A 244 6.17 8.53 22.03
C ALA A 244 6.33 7.46 20.94
N ALA A 245 7.41 7.52 20.14
CA ALA A 245 7.73 6.51 19.15
C ALA A 245 8.01 5.14 19.80
N VAL A 246 8.71 5.09 20.92
CA VAL A 246 8.95 3.85 21.67
C VAL A 246 7.63 3.25 22.17
N LEU A 247 6.75 4.06 22.78
CA LEU A 247 5.44 3.59 23.24
C LEU A 247 4.55 3.11 22.09
N ALA A 248 4.55 3.79 20.95
CA ALA A 248 3.84 3.35 19.75
C ALA A 248 4.38 2.00 19.24
N ALA A 249 5.69 1.81 19.23
CA ALA A 249 6.31 0.53 18.84
C ALA A 249 5.98 -0.59 19.83
N VAL A 250 5.97 -0.32 21.14
CA VAL A 250 5.54 -1.26 22.20
C VAL A 250 4.10 -1.70 22.01
N LEU A 251 3.17 -0.76 21.77
CA LEU A 251 1.76 -1.08 21.52
C LEU A 251 1.61 -1.95 20.27
N ARG A 252 2.32 -1.63 19.20
CA ARG A 252 2.32 -2.46 17.98
C ARG A 252 2.89 -3.85 18.23
N ALA A 253 3.97 -3.97 19.00
CA ALA A 253 4.57 -5.27 19.33
C ALA A 253 3.58 -6.19 20.06
N ARG A 254 2.84 -5.64 21.02
CA ARG A 254 1.82 -6.37 21.78
C ARG A 254 0.76 -7.02 20.88
N ASP A 255 0.39 -6.32 19.80
CA ASP A 255 -0.69 -6.76 18.90
C ASP A 255 -0.20 -7.77 17.83
N LEU A 256 1.09 -8.16 17.83
CA LEU A 256 1.69 -9.10 16.87
C LEU A 256 1.71 -10.56 17.38
N VAL A 257 0.71 -10.98 18.13
CA VAL A 257 0.53 -12.38 18.60
C VAL A 257 -0.66 -13.00 17.91
N GLY A 258 -0.48 -14.21 17.40
CA GLY A 258 -1.55 -14.98 16.75
C GLY A 258 -1.20 -15.34 15.30
N SER A 259 -2.26 -15.57 14.53
CA SER A 259 -2.17 -15.95 13.12
C SER A 259 -2.55 -14.77 12.23
N PHE A 260 -1.73 -14.49 11.23
CA PHE A 260 -1.89 -13.36 10.31
C PHE A 260 -1.90 -13.84 8.86
N ASP A 261 -2.92 -13.42 8.12
CA ASP A 261 -3.04 -13.70 6.70
C ASP A 261 -2.34 -12.59 5.89
N LYS A 262 -1.23 -12.92 5.26
CA LYS A 262 -0.47 -12.00 4.41
C LYS A 262 -0.77 -12.27 2.94
N PRO A 263 -1.18 -11.25 2.15
CA PRO A 263 -1.42 -11.44 0.72
C PRO A 263 -0.17 -11.92 -0.01
N ARG A 264 -0.33 -12.84 -0.94
CA ARG A 264 0.70 -13.18 -1.92
C ARG A 264 0.71 -12.12 -3.01
N TYR A 265 1.61 -11.17 -2.90
CA TYR A 265 1.67 -10.03 -3.82
C TYR A 265 2.21 -10.37 -5.21
N VAL A 266 2.99 -11.45 -5.34
CA VAL A 266 3.69 -11.80 -6.58
C VAL A 266 3.42 -13.25 -6.95
N THR A 267 3.04 -13.48 -8.20
CA THR A 267 3.05 -14.79 -8.82
C THR A 267 4.37 -15.01 -9.56
N PHE A 268 4.90 -16.22 -9.54
CA PHE A 268 6.17 -16.52 -10.18
C PHE A 268 6.09 -17.81 -11.01
N THR A 269 6.53 -17.73 -12.28
CA THR A 269 6.61 -18.85 -13.23
C THR A 269 8.07 -19.12 -13.56
N ALA A 270 8.63 -20.15 -12.97
CA ALA A 270 10.06 -20.49 -13.07
C ALA A 270 10.54 -20.69 -14.51
N ASP A 271 9.75 -21.37 -15.36
CA ASP A 271 10.10 -21.68 -16.74
C ASP A 271 10.28 -20.44 -17.63
N LEU A 272 9.69 -19.33 -17.25
CA LEU A 272 9.83 -18.04 -17.94
C LEU A 272 11.02 -17.22 -17.43
N CYS A 273 11.67 -17.65 -16.35
CA CYS A 273 12.72 -16.85 -15.71
C CYS A 273 14.01 -16.88 -16.54
N ALA A 274 14.56 -15.71 -16.83
CA ALA A 274 15.82 -15.54 -17.53
C ALA A 274 17.02 -15.33 -16.58
N HIS A 275 16.93 -15.77 -15.32
CA HIS A 275 17.98 -15.53 -14.32
C HIS A 275 19.28 -16.21 -14.71
N SER A 276 19.25 -17.50 -15.00
CA SER A 276 20.44 -18.28 -15.39
C SER A 276 20.09 -19.35 -16.40
N ARG A 277 21.06 -19.75 -17.20
CA ARG A 277 21.01 -20.92 -18.05
C ARG A 277 22.42 -21.47 -18.18
N SER A 278 22.57 -22.77 -18.03
CA SER A 278 23.89 -23.45 -18.17
C SER A 278 24.97 -22.79 -17.28
N GLN A 279 24.60 -22.41 -16.06
CA GLN A 279 25.47 -21.73 -15.09
C GLN A 279 25.95 -20.31 -15.48
N ILE A 280 25.35 -19.74 -16.53
CA ILE A 280 25.61 -18.34 -16.93
C ILE A 280 24.45 -17.47 -16.44
N VAL A 281 24.77 -16.54 -15.54
CA VAL A 281 23.79 -15.56 -15.01
C VAL A 281 23.48 -14.55 -16.09
N GLY A 282 22.19 -14.49 -16.47
CA GLY A 282 21.68 -13.53 -17.47
C GLY A 282 20.97 -12.33 -16.86
N CYS A 283 19.86 -12.56 -16.14
CA CYS A 283 19.01 -11.50 -15.60
C CYS A 283 19.11 -11.42 -14.07
N ARG A 284 19.27 -10.19 -13.53
CA ARG A 284 19.33 -9.90 -12.11
C ARG A 284 18.34 -8.82 -11.66
N ARG A 285 17.51 -8.29 -12.55
CA ARG A 285 16.69 -7.10 -12.30
C ARG A 285 15.87 -7.16 -11.01
N CYS A 286 15.14 -8.25 -10.79
CA CYS A 286 14.33 -8.41 -9.58
C CYS A 286 15.15 -8.57 -8.31
N LEU A 287 16.34 -9.19 -8.39
CA LEU A 287 17.27 -9.31 -7.26
C LEU A 287 17.81 -7.94 -6.83
N ASP A 288 18.20 -7.11 -7.80
CA ASP A 288 18.82 -5.81 -7.55
C ASP A 288 17.79 -4.76 -7.09
N LEU A 289 16.50 -4.94 -7.43
CA LEU A 289 15.41 -4.02 -7.09
C LEU A 289 14.63 -4.39 -5.83
N CYS A 290 14.81 -5.60 -5.27
CA CYS A 290 14.03 -6.03 -4.11
C CYS A 290 14.46 -5.30 -2.83
N PRO A 291 13.66 -4.37 -2.28
CA PRO A 291 14.07 -3.56 -1.14
C PRO A 291 14.17 -4.38 0.15
N THR A 292 13.43 -5.48 0.27
CA THR A 292 13.39 -6.33 1.45
C THR A 292 14.29 -7.56 1.36
N SER A 293 15.01 -7.73 0.24
CA SER A 293 15.80 -8.95 -0.03
C SER A 293 14.98 -10.25 0.04
N ALA A 294 13.70 -10.18 -0.35
CA ALA A 294 12.81 -11.33 -0.41
C ALA A 294 13.12 -12.27 -1.60
N ILE A 295 14.00 -11.85 -2.51
CA ILE A 295 14.32 -12.61 -3.74
C ILE A 295 15.76 -13.09 -3.68
N ALA A 296 15.97 -14.39 -3.89
CA ALA A 296 17.28 -15.02 -3.90
C ALA A 296 17.46 -15.91 -5.15
N PRO A 297 18.72 -16.11 -5.62
CA PRO A 297 19.02 -17.09 -6.65
C PRO A 297 18.64 -18.52 -6.22
N ALA A 298 18.04 -19.28 -7.13
CA ALA A 298 17.64 -20.69 -6.90
C ALA A 298 17.93 -21.54 -8.16
N GLY A 299 19.20 -21.71 -8.49
CA GLY A 299 19.62 -22.41 -9.71
C GLY A 299 19.41 -21.56 -10.96
N ASP A 300 18.66 -22.07 -11.94
CA ASP A 300 18.41 -21.36 -13.19
C ASP A 300 17.30 -20.29 -13.09
N HIS A 301 16.62 -20.20 -11.96
CA HIS A 301 15.61 -19.18 -11.67
C HIS A 301 15.86 -18.50 -10.32
N VAL A 302 15.01 -17.59 -9.93
CA VAL A 302 14.99 -16.98 -8.60
C VAL A 302 13.89 -17.62 -7.74
N ALA A 303 14.04 -17.58 -6.43
CA ALA A 303 12.98 -17.86 -5.45
C ALA A 303 12.53 -16.59 -4.77
N ILE A 304 11.23 -16.47 -4.50
CA ILE A 304 10.64 -15.32 -3.82
C ILE A 304 10.06 -15.81 -2.48
N ASP A 305 10.55 -15.25 -1.39
CA ASP A 305 10.02 -15.51 -0.06
C ASP A 305 8.76 -14.65 0.16
N GLU A 306 7.59 -15.28 0.16
CA GLU A 306 6.29 -14.63 0.30
C GLU A 306 6.11 -13.98 1.68
N LYS A 307 6.73 -14.53 2.73
CA LYS A 307 6.65 -14.01 4.08
C LYS A 307 7.49 -12.74 4.25
N ILE A 308 8.58 -12.61 3.50
CA ILE A 308 9.46 -11.42 3.50
C ILE A 308 8.99 -10.37 2.49
N CYS A 309 8.32 -10.79 1.41
CA CYS A 309 7.86 -9.89 0.35
C CYS A 309 6.93 -8.80 0.90
N ALA A 310 7.28 -7.53 0.70
CA ALA A 310 6.48 -6.38 1.16
C ALA A 310 5.46 -5.86 0.12
N GLY A 311 5.33 -6.50 -1.03
CA GLY A 311 4.33 -6.13 -2.02
C GLY A 311 4.62 -4.87 -2.83
N CYS A 312 5.85 -4.36 -2.86
CA CYS A 312 6.19 -3.14 -3.60
C CYS A 312 6.03 -3.26 -5.14
N GLY A 313 6.06 -4.48 -5.70
CA GLY A 313 5.79 -4.74 -7.11
C GLY A 313 6.92 -4.43 -8.09
N GLN A 314 8.06 -3.85 -7.67
CA GLN A 314 9.16 -3.50 -8.58
C GLN A 314 9.71 -4.70 -9.36
N CYS A 315 9.71 -5.90 -8.76
CA CYS A 315 10.16 -7.12 -9.43
C CYS A 315 9.25 -7.50 -10.61
N ALA A 316 7.93 -7.33 -10.46
CA ALA A 316 6.96 -7.59 -11.53
C ALA A 316 7.07 -6.52 -12.63
N ALA A 317 7.13 -5.23 -12.26
CA ALA A 317 7.27 -4.12 -13.20
C ALA A 317 8.54 -4.20 -14.04
N ALA A 318 9.65 -4.72 -13.47
CA ALA A 318 10.94 -4.81 -14.15
C ALA A 318 11.19 -6.15 -14.87
N CYS A 319 10.29 -7.15 -14.71
CA CYS A 319 10.51 -8.48 -15.27
C CYS A 319 10.35 -8.50 -16.80
N PRO A 320 11.43 -8.73 -17.57
CA PRO A 320 11.35 -8.64 -19.04
C PRO A 320 10.62 -9.82 -19.69
N THR A 321 10.44 -10.92 -18.96
CA THR A 321 9.81 -12.15 -19.47
C THR A 321 8.43 -12.40 -18.90
N GLY A 322 7.99 -11.58 -17.92
CA GLY A 322 6.74 -11.81 -17.20
C GLY A 322 6.78 -13.02 -16.25
N ALA A 323 7.97 -13.55 -15.94
CA ALA A 323 8.12 -14.64 -14.96
C ALA A 323 7.64 -14.21 -13.56
N ALA A 324 7.91 -12.99 -13.16
CA ALA A 324 7.31 -12.37 -11.98
C ALA A 324 6.12 -11.51 -12.41
N GLY A 325 4.92 -11.83 -11.94
CA GLY A 325 3.69 -11.08 -12.16
C GLY A 325 3.15 -10.53 -10.85
N TYR A 326 2.50 -9.37 -10.88
CA TYR A 326 1.85 -8.82 -9.70
C TYR A 326 0.46 -9.41 -9.52
N ALA A 327 0.05 -9.70 -8.28
CA ALA A 327 -1.19 -10.41 -7.99
C ALA A 327 -2.26 -9.55 -7.30
N LEU A 328 -1.94 -8.31 -6.87
CA LEU A 328 -2.87 -7.44 -6.11
C LEU A 328 -2.93 -6.01 -6.68
N PRO A 329 -3.78 -5.73 -7.66
CA PRO A 329 -4.52 -6.69 -8.48
C PRO A 329 -3.64 -7.43 -9.50
N PRO A 330 -4.08 -8.57 -10.04
CA PRO A 330 -3.41 -9.20 -11.17
C PRO A 330 -3.32 -8.27 -12.38
N ALA A 331 -2.27 -8.42 -13.18
CA ALA A 331 -1.99 -7.52 -14.30
C ALA A 331 -3.16 -7.42 -15.31
N ASP A 332 -3.83 -8.54 -15.61
CA ASP A 332 -4.99 -8.57 -16.52
C ASP A 332 -6.20 -7.79 -15.93
N VAL A 333 -6.39 -7.85 -14.61
CA VAL A 333 -7.44 -7.07 -13.92
C VAL A 333 -7.10 -5.59 -13.94
N LEU A 334 -5.83 -5.23 -13.67
CA LEU A 334 -5.38 -3.84 -13.76
C LEU A 334 -5.60 -3.28 -15.17
N MET A 335 -5.24 -4.05 -16.22
CA MET A 335 -5.45 -3.66 -17.60
C MET A 335 -6.94 -3.52 -17.96
N ARG A 336 -7.80 -4.40 -17.46
CA ARG A 336 -9.26 -4.29 -17.65
C ARG A 336 -9.82 -3.05 -16.95
N LYS A 337 -9.41 -2.79 -15.70
CA LYS A 337 -9.81 -1.57 -14.97
C LYS A 337 -9.36 -0.31 -15.70
N LEU A 338 -8.10 -0.25 -16.11
CA LEU A 338 -7.52 0.87 -16.84
C LEU A 338 -8.26 1.13 -18.16
N ARG A 339 -8.47 0.08 -18.96
CA ARG A 339 -9.25 0.17 -20.21
C ARG A 339 -10.66 0.67 -19.95
N THR A 340 -11.35 0.08 -18.98
CA THR A 340 -12.73 0.46 -18.64
C THR A 340 -12.79 1.92 -18.21
N LEU A 341 -11.90 2.35 -17.31
CA LEU A 341 -11.84 3.71 -16.81
C LEU A 341 -11.72 4.74 -17.96
N LEU A 342 -10.76 4.54 -18.86
CA LEU A 342 -10.49 5.49 -19.95
C LEU A 342 -11.54 5.45 -21.06
N THR A 343 -12.03 4.26 -21.45
CA THR A 343 -13.03 4.13 -22.51
C THR A 343 -14.39 4.64 -22.04
N VAL A 344 -14.83 4.28 -20.85
CA VAL A 344 -16.10 4.77 -20.29
C VAL A 344 -16.08 6.28 -20.07
N TYR A 345 -14.95 6.83 -19.61
CA TYR A 345 -14.80 8.29 -19.48
C TYR A 345 -15.05 9.01 -20.81
N ARG A 346 -14.41 8.54 -21.88
CA ARG A 346 -14.60 9.09 -23.23
C ARG A 346 -16.04 8.90 -23.73
N ASP A 347 -16.61 7.71 -23.59
CA ASP A 347 -17.96 7.39 -24.05
C ASP A 347 -19.04 8.20 -23.30
N ALA A 348 -18.77 8.53 -22.03
CA ALA A 348 -19.59 9.43 -21.23
C ALA A 348 -19.46 10.92 -21.62
N GLY A 349 -18.56 11.26 -22.54
CA GLY A 349 -18.33 12.63 -23.04
C GLY A 349 -17.14 13.34 -22.39
N GLY A 350 -16.28 12.63 -21.69
CA GLY A 350 -15.04 13.18 -21.13
C GLY A 350 -13.98 13.43 -22.19
N VAL A 351 -13.15 14.44 -21.96
CA VAL A 351 -12.06 14.85 -22.87
C VAL A 351 -10.74 14.99 -22.14
N SER A 352 -9.63 14.72 -22.84
CA SER A 352 -8.26 14.89 -22.35
C SER A 352 -8.01 14.31 -20.94
N PRO A 353 -8.27 13.02 -20.72
CA PRO A 353 -8.13 12.41 -19.39
C PRO A 353 -6.69 12.40 -18.92
N ILE A 354 -6.47 12.80 -17.68
CA ILE A 354 -5.21 12.64 -16.94
C ILE A 354 -5.39 11.42 -16.05
N LEU A 355 -4.66 10.35 -16.31
CA LEU A 355 -4.65 9.19 -15.43
C LEU A 355 -3.80 9.51 -14.20
N LEU A 356 -4.39 9.41 -13.02
CA LEU A 356 -3.75 9.68 -11.74
C LEU A 356 -3.60 8.37 -10.97
N ILE A 357 -2.41 7.77 -11.01
CA ILE A 357 -2.13 6.49 -10.35
C ILE A 357 -1.69 6.76 -8.91
N HIS A 358 -2.29 6.07 -7.97
CA HIS A 358 -2.03 6.27 -6.53
C HIS A 358 -2.25 4.98 -5.73
N ASP A 359 -1.59 4.88 -4.58
CA ASP A 359 -1.93 3.91 -3.54
C ASP A 359 -3.07 4.42 -2.64
N GLU A 360 -3.69 3.52 -1.86
CA GLU A 360 -4.77 3.89 -0.96
C GLU A 360 -4.29 4.64 0.27
N ASP A 361 -3.20 4.17 0.89
CA ASP A 361 -2.72 4.67 2.19
C ASP A 361 -2.23 6.11 2.14
N HIS A 362 -1.63 6.52 1.02
CA HIS A 362 -1.07 7.85 0.84
C HIS A 362 -1.84 8.67 -0.18
N GLY A 363 -1.84 8.23 -1.44
CA GLY A 363 -2.46 8.99 -2.52
C GLY A 363 -3.98 9.08 -2.38
N GLY A 364 -4.64 8.00 -1.93
CA GLY A 364 -6.07 8.00 -1.61
C GLY A 364 -6.38 9.00 -0.50
N ALA A 365 -5.62 8.99 0.59
CA ALA A 365 -5.77 9.93 1.71
C ALA A 365 -5.56 11.39 1.27
N LEU A 366 -4.59 11.66 0.38
CA LEU A 366 -4.38 13.02 -0.16
C LEU A 366 -5.54 13.49 -1.04
N ILE A 367 -6.11 12.61 -1.86
CA ILE A 367 -7.29 12.90 -2.70
C ILE A 367 -8.48 13.25 -1.82
N ASP A 368 -8.72 12.47 -0.78
CA ASP A 368 -9.81 12.70 0.18
C ASP A 368 -9.63 14.03 0.92
N ALA A 369 -8.41 14.32 1.39
CA ALA A 369 -8.11 15.59 2.04
C ALA A 369 -8.23 16.79 1.10
N LEU A 370 -7.78 16.66 -0.16
CA LEU A 370 -7.92 17.69 -1.19
C LEU A 370 -9.40 18.01 -1.48
N ALA A 371 -10.26 17.00 -1.51
CA ALA A 371 -11.69 17.18 -1.73
C ALA A 371 -12.40 17.86 -0.55
N ARG A 372 -11.96 17.59 0.68
CA ARG A 372 -12.57 18.12 1.91
C ARG A 372 -12.08 19.51 2.28
N HIS A 373 -10.83 19.83 1.97
CA HIS A 373 -10.16 21.05 2.45
C HIS A 373 -9.67 21.96 1.32
N GLY A 374 -9.76 21.50 0.07
CA GLY A 374 -9.34 22.24 -1.12
C GLY A 374 -10.40 22.24 -2.20
N ASP A 375 -9.94 22.39 -3.42
CA ASP A 375 -10.80 22.45 -4.60
C ASP A 375 -11.17 21.06 -5.21
N GLY A 376 -10.74 19.95 -4.61
CA GLY A 376 -10.89 18.60 -5.15
C GLY A 376 -10.13 18.36 -6.45
N LEU A 377 -10.25 17.17 -7.00
CA LEU A 377 -9.60 16.82 -8.27
C LEU A 377 -10.26 17.50 -9.48
N PRO A 378 -9.49 17.94 -10.51
CA PRO A 378 -10.02 18.37 -11.79
C PRO A 378 -10.96 17.33 -12.41
N ALA A 379 -11.97 17.75 -13.17
CA ALA A 379 -12.97 16.84 -13.74
C ALA A 379 -12.39 15.80 -14.70
N ASN A 380 -11.23 16.08 -15.31
CA ASN A 380 -10.52 15.18 -16.22
C ASN A 380 -9.38 14.38 -15.55
N ALA A 381 -9.11 14.56 -14.26
CA ALA A 381 -8.16 13.75 -13.51
C ALA A 381 -8.87 12.48 -13.00
N LEU A 382 -8.47 11.33 -13.55
CA LEU A 382 -9.06 10.02 -13.29
C LEU A 382 -8.18 9.24 -12.31
N PRO A 383 -8.54 9.12 -11.03
CA PRO A 383 -7.78 8.33 -10.08
C PRO A 383 -7.90 6.84 -10.40
N LEU A 384 -6.76 6.15 -10.42
CA LEU A 384 -6.63 4.71 -10.51
C LEU A 384 -5.87 4.21 -9.30
N ASN A 385 -6.58 3.55 -8.40
CA ASN A 385 -6.01 2.95 -7.21
C ASN A 385 -5.25 1.66 -7.55
N VAL A 386 -4.04 1.53 -7.01
CA VAL A 386 -3.19 0.35 -7.06
C VAL A 386 -2.66 0.05 -5.66
N ASN A 387 -2.18 -1.17 -5.40
CA ASN A 387 -1.65 -1.50 -4.08
C ASN A 387 -0.37 -0.69 -3.77
N GLU A 388 0.56 -0.63 -4.72
CA GLU A 388 1.78 0.17 -4.64
C GLU A 388 2.09 0.79 -6.01
N VAL A 389 2.45 2.08 -6.04
CA VAL A 389 2.69 2.78 -7.31
C VAL A 389 3.88 2.20 -8.07
N THR A 390 4.85 1.63 -7.37
CA THR A 390 6.04 1.00 -7.97
C THR A 390 5.79 -0.33 -8.67
N GLN A 391 4.54 -0.87 -8.60
CA GLN A 391 4.12 -2.02 -9.42
C GLN A 391 3.89 -1.66 -10.90
N ILE A 392 3.87 -0.36 -11.24
CA ILE A 392 3.55 0.11 -12.59
C ILE A 392 4.74 -0.12 -13.51
N GLY A 393 4.56 -1.02 -14.47
CA GLY A 393 5.52 -1.33 -15.51
C GLY A 393 5.29 -0.54 -16.80
N LEU A 394 6.20 -0.71 -17.74
CA LEU A 394 6.15 -0.07 -19.07
C LEU A 394 4.86 -0.40 -19.83
N GLU A 395 4.36 -1.63 -19.71
CA GLU A 395 3.13 -2.10 -20.34
C GLU A 395 1.90 -1.33 -19.85
N THR A 396 1.84 -1.00 -18.55
CA THR A 396 0.73 -0.23 -17.97
C THR A 396 0.75 1.22 -18.46
N ILE A 397 1.94 1.83 -18.53
CA ILE A 397 2.11 3.18 -19.07
C ILE A 397 1.71 3.22 -20.56
N ALA A 398 2.20 2.28 -21.36
CA ALA A 398 1.89 2.19 -22.77
C ALA A 398 0.39 1.97 -23.02
N ALA A 399 -0.24 1.07 -22.25
CA ALA A 399 -1.68 0.80 -22.30
C ALA A 399 -2.52 2.04 -21.94
N ALA A 400 -2.10 2.84 -20.95
CA ALA A 400 -2.78 4.07 -20.59
C ALA A 400 -2.90 5.03 -21.78
N PHE A 401 -1.82 5.26 -22.50
CA PHE A 401 -1.81 6.11 -23.70
C PHE A 401 -2.57 5.46 -24.87
N ALA A 402 -2.42 4.15 -25.06
CA ALA A 402 -3.16 3.42 -26.10
C ALA A 402 -4.69 3.47 -25.89
N TYR A 403 -5.15 3.51 -24.62
CA TYR A 403 -6.57 3.67 -24.29
C TYR A 403 -7.02 5.13 -24.27
N GLY A 404 -6.13 6.08 -24.54
CA GLY A 404 -6.47 7.49 -24.76
C GLY A 404 -6.18 8.43 -23.60
N ALA A 405 -5.32 8.08 -22.65
CA ALA A 405 -4.84 9.02 -21.65
C ALA A 405 -4.09 10.18 -22.33
N ALA A 406 -4.41 11.41 -21.97
CA ALA A 406 -3.69 12.60 -22.41
C ALA A 406 -2.39 12.78 -21.63
N ALA A 407 -2.38 12.40 -20.37
CA ALA A 407 -1.22 12.38 -19.49
C ALA A 407 -1.36 11.31 -18.42
N VAL A 408 -0.25 10.88 -17.84
CA VAL A 408 -0.18 9.99 -16.68
C VAL A 408 0.58 10.71 -15.57
N ARG A 409 0.04 10.68 -14.37
CA ARG A 409 0.65 11.20 -13.14
C ARG A 409 0.70 10.12 -12.09
N LEU A 410 1.83 9.97 -11.42
CA LEU A 410 2.10 8.98 -10.38
C LEU A 410 2.25 9.73 -9.06
N ILE A 411 1.33 9.54 -8.10
CA ILE A 411 1.44 10.16 -6.78
C ILE A 411 2.41 9.34 -5.93
N LEU A 412 3.44 10.00 -5.43
CA LEU A 412 4.47 9.41 -4.58
C LEU A 412 4.58 10.18 -3.27
N ARG A 413 5.00 9.48 -2.21
CA ARG A 413 5.35 10.10 -0.94
C ARG A 413 6.55 11.04 -1.11
N ALA A 414 6.56 12.19 -0.45
CA ALA A 414 7.72 13.07 -0.40
C ALA A 414 8.95 12.36 0.20
N LYS A 415 8.71 11.41 1.13
CA LYS A 415 9.73 10.52 1.66
C LYS A 415 9.33 9.06 1.40
N PRO A 416 9.86 8.43 0.34
CA PRO A 416 9.55 7.05 -0.01
C PRO A 416 9.95 6.05 1.09
N ARG A 417 9.21 4.95 1.23
CA ARG A 417 9.52 3.85 2.15
C ARG A 417 10.67 2.96 1.67
N HIS A 418 10.97 2.99 0.38
CA HIS A 418 12.03 2.22 -0.27
C HIS A 418 12.55 2.96 -1.52
N ASP A 419 13.60 2.43 -2.12
CA ASP A 419 14.18 2.99 -3.34
C ASP A 419 13.18 2.93 -4.52
N LEU A 420 13.09 4.02 -5.27
CA LEU A 420 12.23 4.21 -6.43
C LEU A 420 12.98 4.08 -7.76
N ALA A 421 14.26 3.69 -7.76
CA ALA A 421 15.08 3.62 -8.98
C ALA A 421 14.45 2.75 -10.07
N GLY A 422 13.75 1.65 -9.70
CA GLY A 422 13.02 0.81 -10.65
C GLY A 422 11.92 1.58 -11.40
N LEU A 423 11.14 2.39 -10.67
CA LEU A 423 10.08 3.22 -11.25
C LEU A 423 10.65 4.32 -12.16
N TYR A 424 11.67 5.04 -11.70
CA TYR A 424 12.31 6.08 -12.53
C TYR A 424 12.95 5.51 -13.78
N ASN A 425 13.57 4.32 -13.70
CA ASN A 425 14.07 3.62 -14.88
C ASN A 425 12.94 3.27 -15.86
N THR A 426 11.77 2.85 -15.37
CA THR A 426 10.59 2.56 -16.19
C THR A 426 10.09 3.84 -16.88
N ILE A 427 10.02 4.96 -16.17
CA ILE A 427 9.64 6.26 -16.73
C ILE A 427 10.64 6.69 -17.81
N ALA A 428 11.94 6.62 -17.54
CA ALA A 428 13.00 6.98 -18.48
C ALA A 428 13.00 6.12 -19.76
N LEU A 429 12.56 4.86 -19.67
CA LEU A 429 12.35 3.99 -20.83
C LEU A 429 11.07 4.34 -21.61
N ALA A 430 10.01 4.75 -20.90
CA ALA A 430 8.73 5.09 -21.51
C ALA A 430 8.81 6.41 -22.34
N GLU A 431 9.51 7.42 -21.85
CA GLU A 431 9.58 8.74 -22.48
C GLU A 431 10.03 8.72 -23.97
N PRO A 432 11.16 8.08 -24.35
CA PRO A 432 11.57 8.02 -25.74
C PRO A 432 10.61 7.21 -26.62
N ILE A 433 9.95 6.18 -26.04
CA ILE A 433 8.94 5.39 -26.76
C ILE A 433 7.72 6.27 -27.06
N LEU A 434 7.23 7.01 -26.08
CA LEU A 434 6.11 7.94 -26.23
C LEU A 434 6.43 9.04 -27.23
N ALA A 435 7.62 9.61 -27.18
CA ALA A 435 8.09 10.59 -28.17
C ALA A 435 8.13 10.01 -29.59
N GLY A 436 8.62 8.77 -29.74
CA GLY A 436 8.68 8.07 -31.01
C GLY A 436 7.32 7.80 -31.66
N VAL A 437 6.26 7.67 -30.88
CA VAL A 437 4.88 7.54 -31.37
C VAL A 437 4.12 8.88 -31.44
N GLY A 438 4.83 10.01 -31.33
CA GLY A 438 4.25 11.35 -31.46
C GLY A 438 3.61 11.92 -30.19
N LEU A 439 3.80 11.30 -29.05
CA LEU A 439 3.32 11.75 -27.74
C LEU A 439 4.42 12.55 -27.02
N SER A 440 4.85 13.66 -27.62
CA SER A 440 5.85 14.55 -27.03
C SER A 440 5.28 15.45 -25.92
N GLY A 441 6.18 16.01 -25.10
CA GLY A 441 5.85 16.89 -23.99
C GLY A 441 5.77 16.15 -22.65
N GLU A 442 5.53 16.88 -21.57
CA GLU A 442 5.45 16.35 -20.20
C GLU A 442 4.14 15.56 -19.97
N ARG A 443 4.04 14.38 -20.60
CA ARG A 443 2.86 13.54 -20.52
C ARG A 443 2.92 12.51 -19.41
N LEU A 444 4.11 12.13 -18.98
CA LEU A 444 4.37 11.20 -17.89
C LEU A 444 5.20 11.91 -16.83
N ALA A 445 4.73 11.98 -15.58
CA ALA A 445 5.46 12.60 -14.49
C ALA A 445 5.04 12.05 -13.14
N THR A 446 5.91 12.22 -12.15
CA THR A 446 5.61 11.96 -10.72
C THR A 446 5.10 13.23 -10.05
N ILE A 447 4.30 13.07 -9.00
CA ILE A 447 3.90 14.11 -8.05
C ILE A 447 4.34 13.64 -6.68
N GLU A 448 5.44 14.20 -6.18
CA GLU A 448 6.05 13.82 -4.91
C GLU A 448 5.62 14.82 -3.84
N THR A 449 4.62 14.46 -3.05
CA THR A 449 4.07 15.35 -2.02
C THR A 449 3.33 14.58 -0.94
N ASP A 450 3.37 15.11 0.29
CA ASP A 450 2.53 14.69 1.40
C ASP A 450 1.49 15.80 1.74
N ASP A 451 1.42 16.86 0.91
CA ASP A 451 0.48 17.98 1.07
C ASP A 451 -0.66 17.88 0.03
N PRO A 452 -1.93 17.76 0.46
CA PRO A 452 -3.07 17.69 -0.44
C PRO A 452 -3.24 18.96 -1.30
N LEU A 453 -2.87 20.14 -0.81
CA LEU A 453 -2.99 21.37 -1.59
C LEU A 453 -1.94 21.41 -2.70
N ALA A 454 -0.72 20.98 -2.42
CA ALA A 454 0.34 20.84 -3.44
C ALA A 454 -0.05 19.81 -4.52
N LEU A 455 -0.73 18.71 -4.16
CA LEU A 455 -1.32 17.80 -5.15
C LEU A 455 -2.30 18.53 -6.07
N GLY A 456 -3.16 19.38 -5.51
CA GLY A 456 -4.12 20.17 -6.29
C GLY A 456 -3.47 21.17 -7.25
N GLU A 457 -2.35 21.78 -6.85
CA GLU A 457 -1.58 22.73 -7.67
C GLU A 457 -0.83 22.03 -8.80
N ALA A 458 -0.34 20.80 -8.58
CA ALA A 458 0.36 20.00 -9.57
C ALA A 458 -0.53 19.48 -10.72
N LEU A 459 -1.87 19.54 -10.55
CA LEU A 459 -2.80 19.06 -11.56
C LEU A 459 -3.37 20.23 -12.38
N PRO A 460 -3.16 20.24 -13.72
CA PRO A 460 -3.67 21.31 -14.57
C PRO A 460 -5.20 21.33 -14.59
N ARG A 461 -5.80 22.45 -14.24
CA ARG A 461 -7.24 22.69 -14.35
C ARG A 461 -7.60 23.26 -15.70
N SER A 462 -8.78 22.91 -16.23
CA SER A 462 -9.33 23.59 -17.41
C SER A 462 -9.41 25.09 -17.11
N ALA A 463 -8.80 25.93 -17.96
CA ALA A 463 -8.57 27.36 -17.75
C ALA A 463 -9.77 28.06 -17.08
N ARG A 464 -9.59 28.48 -15.84
CA ARG A 464 -10.51 29.39 -15.15
C ARG A 464 -10.49 30.68 -15.95
N LYS A 465 -11.61 31.07 -16.59
CA LYS A 465 -11.81 32.47 -17.00
C LYS A 465 -11.49 33.32 -15.76
N GLN A 466 -10.35 34.03 -15.79
CA GLN A 466 -10.02 34.99 -14.76
C GLN A 466 -11.20 35.96 -14.62
N ARG A 467 -12.01 35.82 -13.58
CA ARG A 467 -12.87 36.91 -13.14
C ARG A 467 -11.91 38.00 -12.67
N SER A 468 -11.68 38.98 -13.55
CA SER A 468 -11.04 40.23 -13.16
C SER A 468 -11.73 40.73 -11.89
N ARG A 469 -11.00 40.77 -10.76
CA ARG A 469 -11.41 41.62 -9.64
C ARG A 469 -11.48 43.04 -10.19
N ARG A 470 -12.68 43.49 -10.57
CA ARG A 470 -12.95 44.91 -10.71
C ARG A 470 -12.72 45.49 -9.32
N GLN A 471 -11.62 46.17 -9.16
CA GLN A 471 -11.46 47.18 -8.12
C GLN A 471 -12.57 48.20 -8.40
N GLY A 472 -13.55 48.27 -7.53
CA GLY A 472 -14.50 49.40 -7.50
C GLY A 472 -13.82 50.58 -6.88
N PRO A 473 -14.28 51.80 -7.20
CA PRO A 473 -13.67 53.05 -6.87
C PRO A 473 -13.66 53.35 -5.37
#